data_c4a7821ed9c08e76737f8d83c3d78751
#
_entry.id   c4a7821ed9c08e76737f8d83c3d78751
#
_cell.length_a   1.000
_cell.length_b   1.000
_cell.length_c   1.000
_cell.angle_alpha   90.00
_cell.angle_beta   90.00
_cell.angle_gamma   90.00
#
_symmetry.space_group_name_H-M   'P 1'
#
loop_
_entity.id
_entity.type
_entity.pdbx_description
1 polymer ?
#
loop_
_entity_poly.entity_id
_entity_poly.type
_entity_poly.pdbx_seq_one_letter_code
_entity_poly.pdbx_strand_id
1 'polypeptide(L)'
;MKKVGKALLFGTLVFNASLLAGCDDKSEASKTSPTAPTSQNSTSAKKSSAPETNNSAAQKPTISDEKAAYKLSEKVSYYVKATNAYGGGVLDGTSSWPDKEKKVKAGIEKKDYRVIESWLYFSSRPYSSLNNNLKKALKITEVNIDNIDSKAEAIVASIDKLLPVWEELEKYNKMKKYEDDDGAKGKALMEIFTPGFNQINEQYKALETEIRVASEEMKQKRIERYKQEGRLLELYTEESLELARSIVGQFSSLNDYKDKTRIEQANKYLAELEEKLELQTAEYNKAKEEGKKIDSGYSRVNDRLVKFVGTYRDARKKPGTYANTLVKDFNSAIDTYNSIR
;
A
#
# COMPACT_ATOMS: atom_id res chain seq x y z
N MET A 1 -13.60 36.91 14.74
CA MET A 1 -13.56 35.46 15.06
C MET A 1 -13.26 34.69 13.76
N LYS A 2 -12.00 34.32 13.51
CA LYS A 2 -11.60 33.55 12.34
C LYS A 2 -11.93 32.09 12.60
N LYS A 3 -12.87 31.52 11.85
CA LYS A 3 -13.12 30.07 11.86
C LYS A 3 -11.92 29.37 11.28
N VAL A 4 -11.15 28.72 12.14
CA VAL A 4 -10.12 27.76 11.74
C VAL A 4 -10.86 26.56 11.19
N GLY A 5 -10.85 26.40 9.86
CA GLY A 5 -11.34 25.18 9.22
C GLY A 5 -10.47 24.02 9.70
N LYS A 6 -11.06 23.07 10.43
CA LYS A 6 -10.41 21.79 10.71
C LYS A 6 -10.22 21.09 9.37
N ALA A 7 -8.99 21.09 8.86
CA ALA A 7 -8.62 20.19 7.78
C ALA A 7 -8.89 18.75 8.28
N LEU A 8 -9.72 18.02 7.57
CA LEU A 8 -9.82 16.59 7.75
C LEU A 8 -8.51 16.00 7.25
N LEU A 9 -7.75 15.47 8.17
CA LEU A 9 -6.62 14.62 7.90
C LEU A 9 -7.18 13.29 7.39
N PHE A 10 -7.40 13.19 6.07
CA PHE A 10 -7.56 11.90 5.45
C PHE A 10 -6.24 11.16 5.63
N GLY A 11 -6.22 10.30 6.63
CA GLY A 11 -5.12 9.37 6.79
C GLY A 11 -4.81 8.75 5.43
N THR A 12 -3.55 8.74 5.08
CA THR A 12 -2.99 8.21 3.84
C THR A 12 -3.78 6.99 3.41
N LEU A 13 -4.35 7.05 2.20
CA LEU A 13 -4.90 5.87 1.53
C LEU A 13 -3.81 4.80 1.56
N VAL A 14 -4.02 3.78 2.39
CA VAL A 14 -3.09 2.66 2.50
C VAL A 14 -2.99 2.01 1.14
N PHE A 15 -1.85 2.14 0.48
CA PHE A 15 -1.58 1.42 -0.75
C PHE A 15 -1.52 -0.07 -0.44
N ASN A 16 -2.45 -0.83 -1.04
CA ASN A 16 -2.43 -2.26 -0.92
C ASN A 16 -1.57 -2.88 -1.99
N ALA A 17 -0.53 -3.50 -1.55
CA ALA A 17 0.01 -4.63 -2.24
C ALA A 17 -0.60 -5.91 -1.64
N SER A 18 -1.82 -6.23 -2.04
CA SER A 18 -2.32 -7.59 -1.86
C SER A 18 -1.59 -8.48 -2.84
N LEU A 19 -0.41 -8.89 -2.46
CA LEU A 19 0.54 -9.50 -3.38
C LEU A 19 0.78 -10.97 -3.07
N LEU A 20 -0.11 -11.68 -2.41
CA LEU A 20 0.09 -13.12 -2.19
C LEU A 20 -1.22 -13.82 -1.86
N ALA A 21 -1.98 -14.18 -2.85
CA ALA A 21 -2.84 -15.35 -2.82
C ALA A 21 -2.64 -16.08 -4.14
N GLY A 22 -1.61 -16.87 -4.21
CA GLY A 22 -1.28 -17.69 -5.35
C GLY A 22 -0.79 -19.03 -4.88
N CYS A 23 -1.65 -20.05 -4.99
CA CYS A 23 -1.32 -21.45 -5.21
C CYS A 23 -0.36 -22.11 -4.21
N ASP A 24 -0.91 -22.61 -3.10
CA ASP A 24 -0.41 -23.83 -2.49
C ASP A 24 -1.45 -24.94 -2.69
N ASP A 25 -1.48 -25.53 -3.89
CA ASP A 25 -1.98 -26.87 -4.09
C ASP A 25 -0.88 -27.85 -3.72
N LYS A 26 -0.76 -28.14 -2.44
CA LYS A 26 -0.08 -29.35 -1.98
C LYS A 26 -1.07 -30.51 -2.02
N SER A 27 -1.19 -31.13 -3.19
CA SER A 27 -1.68 -32.49 -3.27
C SER A 27 -0.57 -33.43 -2.80
N GLU A 28 -0.77 -34.06 -1.67
CA GLU A 28 0.06 -35.18 -1.20
C GLU A 28 0.10 -36.30 -2.24
N ALA A 29 1.28 -36.54 -2.80
CA ALA A 29 1.54 -37.68 -3.66
C ALA A 29 1.68 -38.95 -2.80
N SER A 30 0.70 -39.81 -2.91
CA SER A 30 0.82 -41.21 -2.47
C SER A 30 1.78 -41.96 -3.37
N LYS A 31 2.78 -42.58 -2.75
CA LYS A 31 3.77 -43.46 -3.38
C LYS A 31 3.13 -44.74 -3.92
N THR A 32 3.42 -45.09 -5.16
CA THR A 32 3.79 -46.46 -5.56
C THR A 32 4.41 -46.46 -6.96
N SER A 33 5.62 -46.88 -7.07
CA SER A 33 6.26 -47.46 -8.26
C SER A 33 6.25 -49.01 -8.11
N PRO A 34 6.56 -49.86 -9.10
CA PRO A 34 7.24 -49.67 -10.38
C PRO A 34 6.65 -50.50 -11.56
N THR A 35 7.09 -50.32 -12.79
CA THR A 35 7.69 -51.29 -13.69
C THR A 35 7.47 -50.93 -15.16
N ALA A 36 8.53 -50.79 -15.93
CA ALA A 36 8.57 -50.81 -17.38
C ALA A 36 8.55 -52.26 -17.88
N PRO A 37 8.32 -52.63 -19.15
CA PRO A 37 9.24 -52.30 -20.22
C PRO A 37 8.66 -52.11 -21.67
N THR A 38 9.43 -51.42 -22.50
CA THR A 38 9.86 -51.64 -23.89
C THR A 38 8.91 -52.26 -24.94
N SER A 39 8.66 -51.57 -26.08
CA SER A 39 9.13 -52.00 -27.42
C SER A 39 8.63 -51.09 -28.54
N GLN A 40 9.58 -50.70 -29.36
CA GLN A 40 9.62 -50.25 -30.74
C GLN A 40 8.46 -50.69 -31.67
N ASN A 41 7.98 -49.83 -32.57
CA ASN A 41 8.36 -49.92 -33.99
C ASN A 41 7.79 -48.75 -34.85
N SER A 42 8.64 -48.36 -35.76
CA SER A 42 8.48 -47.44 -36.88
C SER A 42 7.36 -47.80 -37.87
N THR A 43 6.74 -46.80 -38.52
CA THR A 43 6.73 -46.69 -39.99
C THR A 43 6.18 -45.32 -40.47
N SER A 44 6.85 -44.81 -41.47
CA SER A 44 6.57 -43.59 -42.24
C SER A 44 5.26 -43.67 -43.04
N ALA A 45 4.56 -42.52 -43.23
CA ALA A 45 4.15 -42.05 -44.56
C ALA A 45 3.40 -40.71 -44.57
N LYS A 46 3.94 -39.80 -45.34
CA LYS A 46 3.31 -38.79 -46.26
C LYS A 46 2.29 -37.78 -45.78
N LYS A 47 2.80 -36.54 -45.70
CA LYS A 47 2.33 -35.28 -46.31
C LYS A 47 0.85 -35.14 -46.73
N SER A 48 0.15 -34.26 -46.04
CA SER A 48 -0.88 -33.40 -46.63
C SER A 48 -0.91 -32.04 -45.87
N SER A 49 -0.72 -31.00 -46.61
CA SER A 49 -0.70 -29.61 -46.16
C SER A 49 -2.13 -29.10 -45.95
N ALA A 50 -2.47 -28.62 -44.76
CA ALA A 50 -3.61 -27.75 -44.50
C ALA A 50 -3.16 -26.57 -43.62
N PRO A 51 -3.78 -25.40 -43.63
CA PRO A 51 -3.18 -24.16 -43.18
C PRO A 51 -3.10 -24.12 -41.65
N GLU A 52 -1.97 -23.64 -41.17
CA GLU A 52 -1.70 -23.37 -39.74
C GLU A 52 -2.65 -22.27 -39.27
N THR A 53 -3.65 -22.64 -38.52
CA THR A 53 -4.30 -21.77 -37.57
C THR A 53 -3.33 -21.57 -36.42
N ASN A 54 -2.78 -20.38 -36.29
CA ASN A 54 -2.01 -19.93 -35.14
C ASN A 54 -2.89 -19.96 -33.87
N ASN A 55 -3.00 -21.13 -33.27
CA ASN A 55 -3.44 -21.26 -31.90
C ASN A 55 -2.23 -20.94 -31.02
N SER A 56 -2.07 -19.66 -30.66
CA SER A 56 -1.20 -19.25 -29.58
C SER A 56 -1.81 -19.79 -28.27
N ALA A 57 -1.57 -21.06 -27.99
CA ALA A 57 -1.81 -21.64 -26.68
C ALA A 57 -0.92 -20.87 -25.70
N ALA A 58 -1.51 -20.10 -24.79
CA ALA A 58 -0.81 -19.45 -23.70
C ALA A 58 0.03 -20.52 -22.99
N GLN A 59 1.36 -20.44 -23.12
CA GLN A 59 2.27 -21.33 -22.45
C GLN A 59 2.05 -21.22 -20.94
N LYS A 60 1.78 -22.34 -20.28
CA LYS A 60 1.68 -22.39 -18.82
C LYS A 60 3.00 -21.89 -18.23
N PRO A 61 2.98 -20.93 -17.27
CA PRO A 61 4.19 -20.38 -16.70
C PRO A 61 5.09 -21.49 -16.14
N THR A 62 6.38 -21.32 -16.30
CA THR A 62 7.37 -22.26 -15.73
C THR A 62 7.50 -22.03 -14.24
N ILE A 63 7.97 -23.04 -13.48
CA ILE A 63 8.26 -22.92 -12.03
C ILE A 63 9.23 -21.76 -11.75
N SER A 64 10.13 -21.46 -12.71
CA SER A 64 11.05 -20.32 -12.64
C SER A 64 10.30 -18.98 -12.69
N ASP A 65 9.32 -18.87 -13.57
CA ASP A 65 8.54 -17.64 -13.75
C ASP A 65 7.62 -17.38 -12.54
N GLU A 66 7.05 -18.44 -11.98
CA GLU A 66 6.25 -18.37 -10.76
C GLU A 66 7.08 -17.89 -9.55
N LYS A 67 8.30 -18.43 -9.40
CA LYS A 67 9.23 -18.01 -8.34
C LYS A 67 9.65 -16.55 -8.50
N ALA A 68 9.96 -16.12 -9.73
CA ALA A 68 10.30 -14.73 -10.00
C ALA A 68 9.12 -13.78 -9.72
N ALA A 69 7.91 -14.15 -10.12
CA ALA A 69 6.69 -13.41 -9.84
C ALA A 69 6.42 -13.30 -8.32
N TYR A 70 6.64 -14.38 -7.57
CA TYR A 70 6.55 -14.38 -6.11
C TYR A 70 7.54 -13.39 -5.48
N LYS A 71 8.82 -13.44 -5.88
CA LYS A 71 9.86 -12.56 -5.38
C LYS A 71 9.61 -11.08 -5.72
N LEU A 72 9.12 -10.81 -6.91
CA LEU A 72 8.70 -9.47 -7.31
C LEU A 72 7.57 -8.96 -6.40
N SER A 73 6.58 -9.79 -6.17
CA SER A 73 5.46 -9.52 -5.29
C SER A 73 5.92 -9.22 -3.85
N GLU A 74 6.79 -10.06 -3.30
CA GLU A 74 7.38 -9.88 -1.98
C GLU A 74 8.14 -8.53 -1.89
N LYS A 75 8.97 -8.22 -2.88
CA LYS A 75 9.75 -6.98 -2.94
C LYS A 75 8.86 -5.74 -2.96
N VAL A 76 7.86 -5.71 -3.84
CA VAL A 76 6.89 -4.59 -3.91
C VAL A 76 6.09 -4.47 -2.62
N SER A 77 5.73 -5.57 -1.96
CA SER A 77 5.07 -5.54 -0.65
C SER A 77 5.89 -4.79 0.41
N TYR A 78 7.21 -4.99 0.45
CA TYR A 78 8.07 -4.24 1.36
C TYR A 78 8.14 -2.75 1.00
N TYR A 79 8.17 -2.40 -0.29
CA TYR A 79 8.10 -1.00 -0.72
C TYR A 79 6.80 -0.32 -0.31
N VAL A 80 5.67 -1.00 -0.49
CA VAL A 80 4.37 -0.48 -0.03
C VAL A 80 4.31 -0.38 1.49
N LYS A 81 4.82 -1.36 2.23
CA LYS A 81 4.92 -1.27 3.70
C LYS A 81 5.80 -0.09 4.14
N ALA A 82 6.86 0.20 3.39
CA ALA A 82 7.72 1.34 3.67
C ALA A 82 6.96 2.67 3.49
N THR A 83 6.25 2.85 2.37
CA THR A 83 5.47 4.06 2.10
C THR A 83 4.31 4.23 3.08
N ASN A 84 3.60 3.16 3.43
CA ASN A 84 2.52 3.21 4.41
C ASN A 84 3.01 3.60 5.81
N ALA A 85 4.15 3.05 6.24
CA ALA A 85 4.72 3.37 7.54
C ALA A 85 5.15 4.84 7.66
N TYR A 86 5.61 5.43 6.56
CA TYR A 86 6.02 6.82 6.48
C TYR A 86 4.84 7.77 6.32
N GLY A 87 3.97 7.50 5.35
CA GLY A 87 2.83 8.36 5.01
C GLY A 87 1.83 8.55 6.16
N GLY A 88 1.56 7.50 6.94
CA GLY A 88 0.61 7.57 8.05
C GLY A 88 1.06 8.38 9.27
N GLY A 89 2.37 8.68 9.39
CA GLY A 89 2.92 9.35 10.56
C GLY A 89 3.56 10.73 10.28
N VAL A 90 3.98 10.95 9.05
CA VAL A 90 4.86 12.08 8.71
C VAL A 90 4.18 13.12 7.83
N LEU A 91 3.34 12.73 6.87
CA LEU A 91 2.70 13.67 5.95
C LEU A 91 1.82 14.69 6.67
N ASP A 92 1.19 14.29 7.77
CA ASP A 92 0.44 15.20 8.64
C ASP A 92 1.31 16.25 9.31
N GLY A 93 2.58 15.94 9.52
CA GLY A 93 3.58 16.82 10.10
C GLY A 93 4.33 17.67 9.08
N THR A 94 4.57 17.15 7.88
CA THR A 94 5.41 17.83 6.86
C THR A 94 4.74 19.04 6.22
N SER A 95 3.42 19.05 6.08
CA SER A 95 2.68 20.23 5.59
C SER A 95 2.81 21.45 6.50
N SER A 96 3.08 21.24 7.77
CA SER A 96 3.32 22.30 8.75
C SER A 96 4.82 22.49 9.08
N TRP A 97 5.72 21.73 8.42
CA TRP A 97 7.14 21.74 8.71
C TRP A 97 7.78 23.14 8.58
N PRO A 98 7.60 23.87 7.48
CA PRO A 98 8.19 25.20 7.35
C PRO A 98 7.77 26.18 8.46
N ASP A 99 6.51 26.11 8.90
CA ASP A 99 6.00 26.93 10.01
C ASP A 99 6.61 26.52 11.35
N LYS A 100 6.81 25.21 11.55
CA LYS A 100 7.42 24.68 12.77
C LYS A 100 8.91 25.02 12.81
N GLU A 101 9.64 24.82 11.71
CA GLU A 101 11.04 25.21 11.59
C GLU A 101 11.24 26.69 11.91
N LYS A 102 10.40 27.57 11.34
CA LYS A 102 10.43 29.01 11.61
C LYS A 102 10.22 29.32 13.09
N LYS A 103 9.25 28.64 13.73
CA LYS A 103 8.97 28.81 15.18
C LYS A 103 10.14 28.33 16.03
N VAL A 104 10.74 27.20 15.69
CA VAL A 104 11.92 26.67 16.41
C VAL A 104 13.10 27.62 16.30
N LYS A 105 13.42 28.10 15.10
CA LYS A 105 14.49 29.09 14.90
C LYS A 105 14.25 30.36 15.73
N ALA A 106 13.03 30.88 15.67
CA ALA A 106 12.64 32.06 16.48
C ALA A 106 12.68 31.78 18.00
N GLY A 107 12.35 30.56 18.43
CA GLY A 107 12.44 30.14 19.82
C GLY A 107 13.88 30.09 20.34
N ILE A 108 14.77 29.49 19.52
CA ILE A 108 16.22 29.45 19.83
C ILE A 108 16.80 30.86 19.97
N GLU A 109 16.46 31.75 19.00
CA GLU A 109 16.92 33.15 19.04
C GLU A 109 16.42 33.92 20.29
N LYS A 110 15.21 33.61 20.77
CA LYS A 110 14.62 34.21 21.96
C LYS A 110 14.91 33.47 23.27
N LYS A 111 15.73 32.42 23.22
CA LYS A 111 15.97 31.49 24.34
C LYS A 111 14.69 30.87 24.94
N ASP A 112 13.64 30.72 24.12
CA ASP A 112 12.40 30.03 24.50
C ASP A 112 12.47 28.55 24.13
N TYR A 113 13.12 27.78 24.96
CA TYR A 113 13.40 26.35 24.77
C TYR A 113 12.16 25.44 24.79
N ARG A 114 11.01 25.92 25.30
CA ARG A 114 9.73 25.19 25.24
C ARG A 114 9.28 24.97 23.80
N VAL A 115 9.66 25.83 22.89
CA VAL A 115 9.39 25.69 21.46
C VAL A 115 10.14 24.48 20.87
N ILE A 116 11.36 24.24 21.32
CA ILE A 116 12.17 23.08 20.90
C ILE A 116 11.55 21.80 21.40
N GLU A 117 11.04 21.76 22.64
CA GLU A 117 10.36 20.60 23.21
C GLU A 117 9.07 20.25 22.42
N SER A 118 8.28 21.27 22.06
CA SER A 118 7.06 21.08 21.27
C SER A 118 7.34 20.63 19.83
N TRP A 119 8.54 20.91 19.32
CA TRP A 119 8.94 20.59 17.97
C TRP A 119 9.40 19.14 17.80
N LEU A 120 10.00 18.55 18.82
CA LEU A 120 10.43 17.15 18.80
C LEU A 120 9.33 16.13 19.07
N TYR A 121 8.09 16.54 18.92
CA TYR A 121 6.96 15.62 18.85
C TYR A 121 7.03 14.69 17.61
N PHE A 122 8.01 14.89 16.72
CA PHE A 122 8.30 14.00 15.60
C PHE A 122 9.25 12.90 16.06
N SER A 123 8.67 11.75 16.32
CA SER A 123 9.45 10.54 16.55
C SER A 123 10.27 10.18 15.29
N SER A 124 11.54 9.83 15.49
CA SER A 124 12.38 9.20 14.45
C SER A 124 11.83 7.83 13.97
N ARG A 125 10.88 7.27 14.71
CA ARG A 125 10.30 5.94 14.49
C ARG A 125 9.73 5.71 13.08
N PRO A 126 8.96 6.62 12.45
CA PRO A 126 8.48 6.44 11.08
C PRO A 126 9.64 6.31 10.07
N TYR A 127 10.72 7.05 10.26
CA TYR A 127 11.90 6.99 9.40
C TYR A 127 12.68 5.69 9.59
N SER A 128 12.81 5.22 10.81
CA SER A 128 13.38 3.90 11.10
C SER A 128 12.54 2.77 10.47
N SER A 129 11.22 2.89 10.51
CA SER A 129 10.32 1.92 9.89
C SER A 129 10.41 1.96 8.36
N LEU A 130 10.43 3.14 7.75
CA LEU A 130 10.67 3.34 6.32
C LEU A 130 12.00 2.67 5.93
N ASN A 131 13.09 3.03 6.60
CA ASN A 131 14.44 2.50 6.34
C ASN A 131 14.49 0.97 6.41
N ASN A 132 13.92 0.39 7.47
CA ASN A 132 13.92 -1.06 7.66
C ASN A 132 13.16 -1.80 6.56
N ASN A 133 12.03 -1.28 6.11
CA ASN A 133 11.25 -1.89 5.04
C ASN A 133 11.94 -1.72 3.68
N LEU A 134 12.52 -0.56 3.38
CA LEU A 134 13.32 -0.36 2.17
C LEU A 134 14.51 -1.32 2.13
N LYS A 135 15.26 -1.47 3.23
CA LYS A 135 16.37 -2.43 3.33
C LYS A 135 15.94 -3.88 3.14
N LYS A 136 14.72 -4.25 3.59
CA LYS A 136 14.16 -5.59 3.33
C LYS A 136 13.85 -5.80 1.85
N ALA A 137 13.27 -4.80 1.19
CA ALA A 137 13.00 -4.86 -0.25
C ALA A 137 14.31 -5.00 -1.06
N LEU A 138 15.31 -4.18 -0.75
CA LEU A 138 16.62 -4.20 -1.43
C LEU A 138 17.42 -5.50 -1.22
N LYS A 139 17.17 -6.25 -0.15
CA LYS A 139 17.77 -7.58 0.05
C LYS A 139 17.22 -8.65 -0.89
N ILE A 140 16.09 -8.41 -1.55
CA ILE A 140 15.54 -9.33 -2.56
C ILE A 140 16.20 -8.96 -3.89
N THR A 141 17.30 -9.66 -4.20
CA THR A 141 18.16 -9.39 -5.37
C THR A 141 17.81 -10.25 -6.58
N GLU A 142 16.95 -11.25 -6.41
CA GLU A 142 16.51 -12.14 -7.48
C GLU A 142 15.64 -11.44 -8.54
N VAL A 143 15.07 -10.29 -8.18
CA VAL A 143 14.29 -9.42 -9.06
C VAL A 143 14.71 -7.97 -8.87
N ASN A 144 14.76 -7.22 -9.97
CA ASN A 144 15.13 -5.81 -9.98
C ASN A 144 13.97 -4.96 -10.46
N ILE A 145 13.78 -3.79 -9.83
CA ILE A 145 12.83 -2.76 -10.23
C ILE A 145 13.62 -1.44 -10.29
N ASP A 146 14.43 -1.29 -11.34
CA ASP A 146 15.52 -0.28 -11.47
C ASP A 146 15.16 1.10 -10.93
N ASN A 147 14.02 1.65 -11.36
CA ASN A 147 13.59 2.99 -10.95
C ASN A 147 13.22 3.09 -9.46
N ILE A 148 12.71 2.02 -8.87
CA ILE A 148 12.32 1.95 -7.46
C ILE A 148 13.53 1.65 -6.60
N ASP A 149 14.33 0.66 -6.99
CA ASP A 149 15.50 0.21 -6.24
C ASP A 149 16.51 1.33 -6.05
N SER A 150 16.86 2.05 -7.13
CA SER A 150 17.79 3.18 -7.06
C SER A 150 17.31 4.34 -6.18
N LYS A 151 16.00 4.66 -6.22
CA LYS A 151 15.42 5.67 -5.34
C LYS A 151 15.37 5.20 -3.88
N ALA A 152 15.08 3.92 -3.65
CA ALA A 152 15.09 3.33 -2.31
C ALA A 152 16.50 3.35 -1.70
N GLU A 153 17.53 3.00 -2.46
CA GLU A 153 18.94 3.10 -2.03
C GLU A 153 19.30 4.51 -1.62
N ALA A 154 18.93 5.51 -2.43
CA ALA A 154 19.20 6.91 -2.13
C ALA A 154 18.53 7.37 -0.82
N ILE A 155 17.30 6.95 -0.57
CA ILE A 155 16.58 7.25 0.68
C ILE A 155 17.23 6.54 1.87
N VAL A 156 17.58 5.26 1.74
CA VAL A 156 18.28 4.50 2.78
C VAL A 156 19.56 5.21 3.19
N ALA A 157 20.38 5.62 2.21
CA ALA A 157 21.61 6.34 2.48
C ALA A 157 21.37 7.69 3.20
N SER A 158 20.34 8.42 2.78
CA SER A 158 19.96 9.70 3.40
C SER A 158 19.47 9.52 4.84
N ILE A 159 18.65 8.49 5.09
CA ILE A 159 18.14 8.19 6.44
C ILE A 159 19.26 7.68 7.35
N ASP A 160 20.12 6.79 6.88
CA ASP A 160 21.24 6.27 7.68
C ASP A 160 22.18 7.40 8.13
N LYS A 161 22.32 8.45 7.31
CA LYS A 161 23.09 9.65 7.65
C LYS A 161 22.36 10.56 8.64
N LEU A 162 21.03 10.67 8.53
CA LEU A 162 20.23 11.60 9.33
C LEU A 162 19.85 11.04 10.71
N LEU A 163 19.57 9.74 10.83
CA LEU A 163 19.08 9.14 12.07
C LEU A 163 19.98 9.41 13.29
N PRO A 164 21.30 9.31 13.22
CA PRO A 164 22.17 9.62 14.38
C PRO A 164 22.02 11.07 14.85
N VAL A 165 21.90 12.02 13.90
CA VAL A 165 21.67 13.44 14.21
C VAL A 165 20.32 13.64 14.87
N TRP A 166 19.31 12.94 14.38
CA TRP A 166 17.95 12.98 14.97
C TRP A 166 17.92 12.44 16.38
N GLU A 167 18.50 11.26 16.60
CA GLU A 167 18.58 10.63 17.93
C GLU A 167 19.36 11.52 18.94
N GLU A 168 20.42 12.16 18.45
CA GLU A 168 21.17 13.10 19.28
C GLU A 168 20.33 14.33 19.62
N LEU A 169 19.55 14.87 18.67
CA LEU A 169 18.66 15.99 18.89
C LEU A 169 17.49 15.62 19.83
N GLU A 170 16.89 14.44 19.67
CA GLU A 170 15.87 13.91 20.60
C GLU A 170 16.43 13.78 22.02
N LYS A 171 17.64 13.21 22.16
CA LYS A 171 18.32 13.06 23.45
C LYS A 171 18.66 14.39 24.10
N TYR A 172 19.19 15.33 23.30
CA TYR A 172 19.52 16.68 23.73
C TYR A 172 18.31 17.37 24.35
N ASN A 173 17.17 17.31 23.68
CA ASN A 173 15.93 17.93 24.17
C ASN A 173 15.33 17.20 25.36
N LYS A 174 15.25 15.87 25.30
CA LYS A 174 14.71 15.06 26.41
C LYS A 174 15.45 15.30 27.71
N MET A 175 16.76 15.56 27.61
CA MET A 175 17.62 15.89 28.77
C MET A 175 17.61 17.38 29.11
N LYS A 176 16.90 18.23 28.36
CA LYS A 176 16.84 19.69 28.50
C LYS A 176 18.24 20.37 28.48
N LYS A 177 19.18 19.77 27.77
CA LYS A 177 20.55 20.28 27.71
C LYS A 177 20.68 21.68 27.08
N TYR A 178 19.64 22.15 26.44
CA TYR A 178 19.53 23.51 25.98
C TYR A 178 19.56 24.55 27.14
N GLU A 179 19.25 24.13 28.37
CA GLU A 179 19.36 25.00 29.55
C GLU A 179 20.83 25.19 29.97
N ASP A 180 21.73 24.22 29.62
CA ASP A 180 23.14 24.23 29.98
C ASP A 180 23.98 25.07 29.00
N ASP A 181 23.61 25.10 27.70
CA ASP A 181 24.41 25.68 26.61
C ASP A 181 23.68 26.77 25.81
N ASP A 182 22.61 27.33 26.36
CA ASP A 182 21.79 28.33 25.69
C ASP A 182 21.30 27.92 24.31
N GLY A 183 21.11 26.62 24.08
CA GLY A 183 20.62 26.07 22.81
C GLY A 183 21.67 25.95 21.71
N ALA A 184 22.94 26.21 22.01
CA ALA A 184 24.03 26.24 21.00
C ALA A 184 24.16 24.91 20.25
N LYS A 185 24.20 23.80 20.95
CA LYS A 185 24.26 22.46 20.34
C LYS A 185 23.00 22.12 19.55
N GLY A 186 21.82 22.47 20.08
CA GLY A 186 20.56 22.28 19.38
C GLY A 186 20.53 23.00 18.04
N LYS A 187 21.02 24.26 17.98
CA LYS A 187 21.14 25.03 16.74
C LYS A 187 22.06 24.34 15.73
N ALA A 188 23.24 23.90 16.17
CA ALA A 188 24.20 23.21 15.30
C ALA A 188 23.61 21.88 14.73
N LEU A 189 22.92 21.09 15.55
CA LEU A 189 22.24 19.87 15.09
C LEU A 189 21.14 20.17 14.09
N MET A 190 20.39 21.26 14.27
CA MET A 190 19.34 21.70 13.36
C MET A 190 19.85 22.13 12.00
N GLU A 191 21.02 22.73 11.91
CA GLU A 191 21.64 23.12 10.66
C GLU A 191 21.99 21.90 9.79
N ILE A 192 22.24 20.74 10.41
CA ILE A 192 22.46 19.47 9.72
C ILE A 192 21.12 18.77 9.45
N PHE A 193 20.23 18.74 10.44
CA PHE A 193 18.98 18.01 10.40
C PHE A 193 18.04 18.53 9.32
N THR A 194 17.82 19.85 9.24
CA THR A 194 16.82 20.43 8.35
C THR A 194 17.03 20.12 6.88
N PRO A 195 18.23 20.31 6.29
CA PRO A 195 18.44 19.97 4.89
C PRO A 195 18.34 18.46 4.65
N GLY A 196 18.83 17.60 5.55
CA GLY A 196 18.71 16.16 5.45
C GLY A 196 17.25 15.69 5.49
N PHE A 197 16.46 16.27 6.38
CA PHE A 197 15.02 16.00 6.48
C PHE A 197 14.26 16.38 5.20
N ASN A 198 14.52 17.58 4.67
CA ASN A 198 13.90 18.04 3.42
C ASN A 198 14.28 17.14 2.24
N GLN A 199 15.55 16.75 2.14
CA GLN A 199 16.04 15.83 1.11
C GLN A 199 15.30 14.48 1.16
N ILE A 200 15.16 13.87 2.33
CA ILE A 200 14.43 12.61 2.49
C ILE A 200 12.97 12.77 2.04
N ASN A 201 12.31 13.86 2.40
CA ASN A 201 10.91 14.10 2.01
C ASN A 201 10.74 14.23 0.48
N GLU A 202 11.68 14.91 -0.20
CA GLU A 202 11.66 15.03 -1.67
C GLU A 202 11.91 13.67 -2.34
N GLN A 203 12.92 12.93 -1.87
CA GLN A 203 13.23 11.60 -2.37
C GLN A 203 12.05 10.64 -2.14
N TYR A 204 11.40 10.73 -0.97
CA TYR A 204 10.22 9.93 -0.66
C TYR A 204 9.06 10.16 -1.63
N LYS A 205 8.73 11.42 -1.94
CA LYS A 205 7.67 11.74 -2.92
C LYS A 205 7.95 11.13 -4.30
N ALA A 206 9.22 11.17 -4.72
CA ALA A 206 9.63 10.57 -5.98
C ALA A 206 9.50 9.04 -5.95
N LEU A 207 9.90 8.39 -4.84
CA LEU A 207 9.78 6.95 -4.64
C LEU A 207 8.31 6.52 -4.57
N GLU A 208 7.47 7.24 -3.81
CA GLU A 208 6.03 6.96 -3.65
C GLU A 208 5.32 6.96 -5.01
N THR A 209 5.68 7.90 -5.88
CA THR A 209 5.11 7.98 -7.23
C THR A 209 5.41 6.73 -8.05
N GLU A 210 6.65 6.25 -8.05
CA GLU A 210 7.06 5.04 -8.78
C GLU A 210 6.39 3.78 -8.20
N ILE A 211 6.36 3.67 -6.87
CA ILE A 211 5.69 2.54 -6.20
C ILE A 211 4.20 2.50 -6.55
N ARG A 212 3.56 3.67 -6.61
CA ARG A 212 2.15 3.77 -6.99
C ARG A 212 1.92 3.26 -8.42
N VAL A 213 2.76 3.68 -9.37
CA VAL A 213 2.68 3.22 -10.76
C VAL A 213 2.88 1.71 -10.85
N ALA A 214 3.96 1.19 -10.26
CA ALA A 214 4.24 -0.24 -10.27
C ALA A 214 3.13 -1.09 -9.60
N SER A 215 2.57 -0.60 -8.49
CA SER A 215 1.47 -1.27 -7.79
C SER A 215 0.19 -1.31 -8.63
N GLU A 216 -0.09 -0.23 -9.36
CA GLU A 216 -1.24 -0.16 -10.25
C GLU A 216 -1.10 -1.13 -11.44
N GLU A 217 0.07 -1.16 -12.07
CA GLU A 217 0.35 -2.11 -13.15
C GLU A 217 0.21 -3.58 -12.71
N MET A 218 0.72 -3.91 -11.51
CA MET A 218 0.60 -5.26 -10.96
C MET A 218 -0.85 -5.62 -10.65
N LYS A 219 -1.64 -4.66 -10.15
CA LYS A 219 -3.07 -4.84 -9.91
C LYS A 219 -3.80 -5.12 -11.22
N GLN A 220 -3.55 -4.36 -12.27
CA GLN A 220 -4.18 -4.56 -13.58
C GLN A 220 -3.84 -5.95 -14.16
N LYS A 221 -2.57 -6.37 -14.10
CA LYS A 221 -2.15 -7.72 -14.52
C LYS A 221 -2.88 -8.81 -13.72
N ARG A 222 -3.09 -8.61 -12.41
CA ARG A 222 -3.80 -9.56 -11.55
C ARG A 222 -5.28 -9.64 -11.90
N ILE A 223 -5.95 -8.51 -12.10
CA ILE A 223 -7.35 -8.44 -12.54
C ILE A 223 -7.52 -9.16 -13.87
N GLU A 224 -6.64 -8.90 -14.84
CA GLU A 224 -6.69 -9.55 -16.14
C GLU A 224 -6.52 -11.07 -16.02
N ARG A 225 -5.58 -11.52 -15.20
CA ARG A 225 -5.40 -12.95 -14.92
C ARG A 225 -6.65 -13.57 -14.29
N TYR A 226 -7.29 -12.91 -13.31
CA TYR A 226 -8.52 -13.44 -12.72
C TYR A 226 -9.65 -13.57 -13.74
N LYS A 227 -9.76 -12.63 -14.68
CA LYS A 227 -10.73 -12.72 -15.79
C LYS A 227 -10.43 -13.93 -16.69
N GLN A 228 -9.17 -14.10 -17.09
CA GLN A 228 -8.76 -15.20 -17.98
C GLN A 228 -8.92 -16.58 -17.33
N GLU A 229 -8.65 -16.69 -16.04
CA GLU A 229 -8.76 -17.93 -15.25
C GLU A 229 -10.18 -18.21 -14.76
N GLY A 230 -11.15 -17.30 -14.97
CA GLY A 230 -12.51 -17.43 -14.46
C GLY A 230 -12.61 -17.37 -12.92
N ARG A 231 -11.66 -16.71 -12.26
CA ARG A 231 -11.60 -16.54 -10.81
C ARG A 231 -12.49 -15.37 -10.38
N LEU A 232 -13.79 -15.57 -10.50
CA LEU A 232 -14.78 -14.50 -10.35
C LEU A 232 -14.88 -13.98 -8.91
N LEU A 233 -14.68 -14.82 -7.91
CA LEU A 233 -14.71 -14.40 -6.50
C LEU A 233 -13.60 -13.39 -6.21
N GLU A 234 -12.38 -13.69 -6.63
CA GLU A 234 -11.22 -12.82 -6.48
C GLU A 234 -11.39 -11.54 -7.30
N LEU A 235 -11.87 -11.67 -8.54
CA LEU A 235 -12.13 -10.54 -9.42
C LEU A 235 -13.11 -9.55 -8.79
N TYR A 236 -14.28 -10.02 -8.37
CA TYR A 236 -15.29 -9.14 -7.79
C TYR A 236 -14.85 -8.54 -6.46
N THR A 237 -14.02 -9.26 -5.69
CA THR A 237 -13.42 -8.72 -4.46
C THR A 237 -12.47 -7.55 -4.76
N GLU A 238 -11.59 -7.68 -5.74
CA GLU A 238 -10.67 -6.60 -6.16
C GLU A 238 -11.43 -5.40 -6.73
N GLU A 239 -12.41 -5.65 -7.61
CA GLU A 239 -13.24 -4.60 -8.20
C GLU A 239 -14.04 -3.84 -7.13
N SER A 240 -14.58 -4.55 -6.12
CA SER A 240 -15.29 -3.93 -5.00
C SER A 240 -14.39 -3.03 -4.16
N LEU A 241 -13.17 -3.48 -3.87
CA LEU A 241 -12.19 -2.67 -3.14
C LEU A 241 -11.78 -1.43 -3.91
N GLU A 242 -11.66 -1.52 -5.24
CA GLU A 242 -11.31 -0.38 -6.08
C GLU A 242 -12.44 0.65 -6.17
N LEU A 243 -13.69 0.20 -6.27
CA LEU A 243 -14.86 1.07 -6.24
C LEU A 243 -14.99 1.80 -4.89
N ALA A 244 -14.75 1.09 -3.78
CA ALA A 244 -14.72 1.71 -2.45
C ALA A 244 -13.58 2.74 -2.32
N ARG A 245 -12.40 2.45 -2.89
CA ARG A 245 -11.28 3.40 -2.99
C ARG A 245 -11.66 4.64 -3.78
N SER A 246 -12.33 4.46 -4.92
CA SER A 246 -12.79 5.54 -5.78
C SER A 246 -13.79 6.45 -5.08
N ILE A 247 -14.66 5.90 -4.23
CA ILE A 247 -15.58 6.68 -3.38
C ILE A 247 -14.80 7.53 -2.38
N VAL A 248 -13.86 6.93 -1.62
CA VAL A 248 -13.04 7.67 -0.65
C VAL A 248 -12.22 8.76 -1.34
N GLY A 249 -11.69 8.49 -2.52
CA GLY A 249 -10.87 9.42 -3.32
C GLY A 249 -11.61 10.68 -3.77
N GLN A 250 -12.96 10.70 -3.77
CA GLN A 250 -13.71 11.91 -4.08
C GLN A 250 -13.61 12.98 -2.98
N PHE A 251 -13.21 12.62 -1.76
CA PHE A 251 -13.32 13.47 -0.60
C PHE A 251 -11.98 13.63 0.12
N SER A 252 -11.25 14.71 -0.19
CA SER A 252 -9.98 15.09 0.48
C SER A 252 -10.21 16.03 1.67
N SER A 253 -11.40 16.62 1.78
CA SER A 253 -11.76 17.53 2.85
C SER A 253 -13.27 17.47 3.16
N LEU A 254 -13.68 18.02 4.31
CA LEU A 254 -15.11 18.15 4.64
C LEU A 254 -15.89 19.01 3.64
N ASN A 255 -15.22 19.93 2.95
CA ASN A 255 -15.88 20.79 1.97
C ASN A 255 -16.23 20.02 0.69
N ASP A 256 -15.50 18.96 0.35
CA ASP A 256 -15.76 18.12 -0.83
C ASP A 256 -17.12 17.42 -0.74
N TYR A 257 -17.63 17.18 0.48
CA TYR A 257 -18.98 16.66 0.71
C TYR A 257 -20.11 17.66 0.39
N LYS A 258 -19.78 18.93 0.05
CA LYS A 258 -20.72 19.94 -0.45
C LYS A 258 -20.71 20.03 -1.96
N ASP A 259 -19.75 19.45 -2.61
CA ASP A 259 -19.59 19.42 -4.06
C ASP A 259 -20.53 18.36 -4.68
N LYS A 260 -21.55 18.82 -5.37
CA LYS A 260 -22.55 17.95 -6.00
C LYS A 260 -21.95 17.01 -7.03
N THR A 261 -20.99 17.48 -7.83
CA THR A 261 -20.34 16.67 -8.87
C THR A 261 -19.58 15.50 -8.26
N ARG A 262 -18.84 15.75 -7.17
CA ARG A 262 -18.11 14.68 -6.43
C ARG A 262 -19.07 13.68 -5.80
N ILE A 263 -20.18 14.16 -5.21
CA ILE A 263 -21.21 13.29 -4.64
C ILE A 263 -21.88 12.45 -5.73
N GLU A 264 -22.21 13.01 -6.87
CA GLU A 264 -22.80 12.29 -8.00
C GLU A 264 -21.85 11.22 -8.54
N GLN A 265 -20.55 11.54 -8.66
CA GLN A 265 -19.55 10.56 -9.07
C GLN A 265 -19.37 9.44 -8.05
N ALA A 266 -19.30 9.79 -6.76
CA ALA A 266 -19.23 8.79 -5.68
C ALA A 266 -20.49 7.90 -5.63
N ASN A 267 -21.67 8.44 -5.96
CA ASN A 267 -22.91 7.66 -6.02
C ASN A 267 -22.93 6.68 -7.20
N LYS A 268 -22.30 7.02 -8.33
CA LYS A 268 -22.12 6.06 -9.43
C LYS A 268 -21.25 4.89 -8.99
N TYR A 269 -20.08 5.17 -8.39
CA TYR A 269 -19.22 4.12 -7.83
C TYR A 269 -19.93 3.29 -6.75
N LEU A 270 -20.81 3.93 -5.95
CA LEU A 270 -21.59 3.23 -4.94
C LEU A 270 -22.54 2.19 -5.57
N ALA A 271 -23.27 2.57 -6.61
CA ALA A 271 -24.18 1.65 -7.29
C ALA A 271 -23.44 0.45 -7.90
N GLU A 272 -22.29 0.71 -8.55
CA GLU A 272 -21.42 -0.34 -9.08
C GLU A 272 -20.85 -1.23 -7.96
N LEU A 273 -20.47 -0.64 -6.81
CA LEU A 273 -19.98 -1.39 -5.65
C LEU A 273 -21.04 -2.34 -5.10
N GLU A 274 -22.28 -1.88 -4.97
CA GLU A 274 -23.38 -2.71 -4.48
C GLU A 274 -23.64 -3.92 -5.39
N GLU A 275 -23.61 -3.72 -6.71
CA GLU A 275 -23.71 -4.82 -7.69
C GLU A 275 -22.55 -5.82 -7.52
N LYS A 276 -21.31 -5.33 -7.39
CA LYS A 276 -20.14 -6.21 -7.24
C LYS A 276 -20.16 -6.99 -5.93
N LEU A 277 -20.68 -6.43 -4.84
CA LEU A 277 -20.82 -7.12 -3.57
C LEU A 277 -21.86 -8.25 -3.66
N GLU A 278 -22.94 -8.08 -4.42
CA GLU A 278 -23.92 -9.14 -4.68
C GLU A 278 -23.29 -10.26 -5.51
N LEU A 279 -22.57 -9.94 -6.58
CA LEU A 279 -21.87 -10.91 -7.41
C LEU A 279 -20.81 -11.69 -6.62
N GLN A 280 -20.03 -11.00 -5.76
CA GLN A 280 -19.04 -11.62 -4.87
C GLN A 280 -19.73 -12.61 -3.90
N THR A 281 -20.86 -12.22 -3.33
CA THR A 281 -21.65 -13.09 -2.43
C THR A 281 -22.14 -14.33 -3.16
N ALA A 282 -22.66 -14.18 -4.39
CA ALA A 282 -23.13 -15.28 -5.20
C ALA A 282 -22.01 -16.29 -5.51
N GLU A 283 -20.83 -15.80 -5.94
CA GLU A 283 -19.70 -16.68 -6.24
C GLU A 283 -19.14 -17.37 -4.98
N TYR A 284 -19.11 -16.68 -3.85
CA TYR A 284 -18.71 -17.29 -2.56
C TYR A 284 -19.64 -18.43 -2.16
N ASN A 285 -20.95 -18.23 -2.25
CA ASN A 285 -21.94 -19.25 -1.90
C ASN A 285 -21.90 -20.44 -2.88
N LYS A 286 -21.83 -20.17 -4.18
CA LYS A 286 -21.69 -21.20 -5.22
C LYS A 286 -20.47 -22.08 -4.96
N ALA A 287 -19.32 -21.47 -4.69
CA ALA A 287 -18.12 -22.22 -4.43
C ALA A 287 -18.21 -23.07 -3.14
N LYS A 288 -18.95 -22.61 -2.10
CA LYS A 288 -19.27 -23.42 -0.90
C LYS A 288 -20.18 -24.60 -1.23
N GLU A 289 -21.21 -24.39 -2.04
CA GLU A 289 -22.12 -25.44 -2.48
C GLU A 289 -21.41 -26.51 -3.31
N GLU A 290 -20.43 -26.12 -4.10
CA GLU A 290 -19.54 -26.99 -4.87
C GLU A 290 -18.51 -27.73 -3.99
N GLY A 291 -18.48 -27.48 -2.68
CA GLY A 291 -17.52 -28.10 -1.75
C GLY A 291 -16.08 -27.61 -1.89
N LYS A 292 -15.87 -26.49 -2.59
CA LYS A 292 -14.52 -25.90 -2.74
C LYS A 292 -14.01 -25.35 -1.40
N LYS A 293 -12.74 -25.57 -1.14
CA LYS A 293 -12.07 -24.92 0.01
C LYS A 293 -11.83 -23.44 -0.30
N ILE A 294 -12.55 -22.56 0.39
CA ILE A 294 -12.47 -21.12 0.19
C ILE A 294 -12.06 -20.46 1.51
N ASP A 295 -11.19 -19.44 1.44
CA ASP A 295 -10.88 -18.63 2.60
C ASP A 295 -12.10 -17.79 3.01
N SER A 296 -12.50 -17.90 4.27
CA SER A 296 -13.59 -17.09 4.85
C SER A 296 -13.28 -15.58 4.85
N GLY A 297 -12.04 -15.20 4.58
CA GLY A 297 -11.60 -13.83 4.39
C GLY A 297 -12.42 -13.11 3.33
N TYR A 298 -12.78 -13.78 2.23
CA TYR A 298 -13.60 -13.18 1.17
C TYR A 298 -14.98 -12.71 1.67
N SER A 299 -15.66 -13.54 2.46
CA SER A 299 -16.93 -13.15 3.10
C SER A 299 -16.73 -11.98 4.06
N ARG A 300 -15.67 -12.01 4.88
CA ARG A 300 -15.36 -10.92 5.80
C ARG A 300 -15.04 -9.60 5.09
N VAL A 301 -14.37 -9.64 3.93
CA VAL A 301 -14.14 -8.44 3.10
C VAL A 301 -15.48 -7.86 2.63
N ASN A 302 -16.38 -8.73 2.15
CA ASN A 302 -17.73 -8.33 1.74
C ASN A 302 -18.47 -7.62 2.88
N ASP A 303 -18.52 -8.23 4.08
CA ASP A 303 -19.19 -7.66 5.26
C ASP A 303 -18.61 -6.28 5.63
N ARG A 304 -17.28 -6.11 5.52
CA ARG A 304 -16.62 -4.81 5.76
C ARG A 304 -17.02 -3.77 4.73
N LEU A 305 -17.12 -4.16 3.46
CA LEU A 305 -17.53 -3.25 2.39
C LEU A 305 -19.03 -2.92 2.46
N VAL A 306 -19.89 -3.85 2.86
CA VAL A 306 -21.31 -3.57 3.15
C VAL A 306 -21.42 -2.54 4.27
N LYS A 307 -20.64 -2.68 5.34
CA LYS A 307 -20.57 -1.67 6.41
C LYS A 307 -20.09 -0.32 5.88
N PHE A 308 -19.04 -0.30 5.04
CA PHE A 308 -18.52 0.90 4.38
C PHE A 308 -19.62 1.62 3.57
N VAL A 309 -20.43 0.89 2.82
CA VAL A 309 -21.59 1.44 2.07
C VAL A 309 -22.55 2.18 2.99
N GLY A 310 -22.89 1.60 4.14
CA GLY A 310 -23.72 2.24 5.16
C GLY A 310 -23.09 3.50 5.70
N THR A 311 -21.80 3.43 6.07
CA THR A 311 -21.03 4.58 6.59
C THR A 311 -20.91 5.70 5.57
N TYR A 312 -20.77 5.40 4.27
CA TYR A 312 -20.74 6.42 3.21
C TYR A 312 -22.09 7.17 3.12
N ARG A 313 -23.22 6.46 3.20
CA ARG A 313 -24.55 7.10 3.23
C ARG A 313 -24.72 8.06 4.40
N ASP A 314 -24.15 7.71 5.56
CA ASP A 314 -24.16 8.59 6.74
C ASP A 314 -23.16 9.74 6.59
N ALA A 315 -21.99 9.52 6.01
CA ALA A 315 -20.99 10.56 5.76
C ALA A 315 -21.52 11.65 4.82
N ARG A 316 -22.32 11.29 3.81
CA ARG A 316 -22.99 12.29 2.94
C ARG A 316 -23.93 13.23 3.72
N LYS A 317 -24.58 12.72 4.78
CA LYS A 317 -25.52 13.49 5.60
C LYS A 317 -24.80 14.31 6.67
N LYS A 318 -23.78 13.71 7.31
CA LYS A 318 -23.05 14.28 8.45
C LYS A 318 -21.54 14.05 8.31
N PRO A 319 -20.87 14.71 7.34
CA PRO A 319 -19.47 14.44 7.04
C PRO A 319 -18.54 14.67 8.25
N GLY A 320 -18.80 15.71 9.06
CA GLY A 320 -18.00 15.99 10.26
C GLY A 320 -17.97 14.87 11.28
N THR A 321 -18.95 13.96 11.25
CA THR A 321 -19.05 12.82 12.16
C THR A 321 -18.50 11.54 11.54
N TYR A 322 -18.80 11.28 10.25
CA TYR A 322 -18.61 9.95 9.66
C TYR A 322 -17.48 9.87 8.64
N ALA A 323 -16.92 10.98 8.13
CA ALA A 323 -15.87 10.91 7.11
C ALA A 323 -14.62 10.13 7.56
N ASN A 324 -14.16 10.32 8.80
CA ASN A 324 -13.04 9.54 9.34
C ASN A 324 -13.40 8.07 9.56
N THR A 325 -14.66 7.77 9.90
CA THR A 325 -15.14 6.40 10.06
C THR A 325 -15.18 5.70 8.71
N LEU A 326 -15.59 6.39 7.64
CA LEU A 326 -15.60 5.88 6.28
C LEU A 326 -14.20 5.39 5.85
N VAL A 327 -13.16 6.20 6.07
CA VAL A 327 -11.76 5.82 5.78
C VAL A 327 -11.32 4.62 6.62
N LYS A 328 -11.71 4.56 7.91
CA LYS A 328 -11.38 3.43 8.78
C LYS A 328 -12.06 2.14 8.33
N ASP A 329 -13.33 2.20 7.91
CA ASP A 329 -14.06 1.03 7.42
C ASP A 329 -13.44 0.52 6.11
N PHE A 330 -13.05 1.42 5.20
CA PHE A 330 -12.31 1.06 4.00
C PHE A 330 -10.98 0.38 4.33
N ASN A 331 -10.15 0.98 5.19
CA ASN A 331 -8.87 0.39 5.59
C ASN A 331 -9.06 -0.99 6.26
N SER A 332 -10.14 -1.16 7.04
CA SER A 332 -10.46 -2.45 7.66
C SER A 332 -10.82 -3.54 6.64
N ALA A 333 -11.52 -3.19 5.54
CA ALA A 333 -11.78 -4.11 4.44
C ALA A 333 -10.47 -4.55 3.77
N ILE A 334 -9.60 -3.59 3.53
CA ILE A 334 -8.26 -3.78 2.97
C ILE A 334 -7.36 -4.68 3.83
N ASP A 335 -7.29 -4.42 5.15
CA ASP A 335 -6.52 -5.24 6.09
C ASP A 335 -7.05 -6.68 6.12
N THR A 336 -8.38 -6.84 6.03
CA THR A 336 -9.02 -8.16 5.93
C THR A 336 -8.63 -8.87 4.64
N TYR A 337 -8.65 -8.16 3.50
CA TYR A 337 -8.24 -8.72 2.21
C TYR A 337 -6.77 -9.14 2.21
N ASN A 338 -5.88 -8.33 2.79
CA ASN A 338 -4.47 -8.66 2.91
C ASN A 338 -4.18 -9.87 3.81
N SER A 339 -5.14 -10.29 4.62
CA SER A 339 -5.02 -11.49 5.48
C SER A 339 -5.50 -12.78 4.80
N ILE A 340 -6.09 -12.71 3.61
CA ILE A 340 -6.50 -13.88 2.83
C ILE A 340 -5.25 -14.62 2.34
N ARG A 341 -5.19 -15.94 2.57
CA ARG A 341 -4.07 -16.81 2.24
C ARG A 341 -4.44 -17.85 1.18
#